data_590abcabc1af32ecc81039e83668be24
#
_entry.id   590abcabc1af32ecc81039e83668be24
#
_cell.length_a   1.000
_cell.length_b   1.000
_cell.length_c   1.000
_cell.angle_alpha   90.00
_cell.angle_beta   90.00
_cell.angle_gamma   90.00
#
_symmetry.space_group_name_H-M   'P 1'
#
loop_
_entity.id
_entity.type
_entity.pdbx_description
1 polymer ?
#
loop_
_entity_poly.entity_id
_entity_poly.type
_entity_poly.pdbx_seq_one_letter_code
_entity_poly.pdbx_strand_id
1 'polypeptide(L)'
;MKDKPSEIPYLRIGTSILKRVLLPLSNGQNIETLIPWNVETLRQDFGKDYIAKILKYDGFCTVPSHTDYQREIHGFLNRYEPISTAPVEGEFPHIREVLAHIFGEQVELGYDYLQLLYLRPQQRLPIL
;
A
#
# COMPACT_ATOMS: atom_id res chain seq x y z
N MET A 1 7.46 -12.63 18.92
CA MET A 1 7.27 -11.27 18.36
C MET A 1 8.64 -10.65 18.24
N LYS A 2 9.11 -10.44 17.02
CA LYS A 2 10.38 -9.72 16.81
C LYS A 2 10.06 -8.24 16.89
N ASP A 3 10.55 -7.59 17.93
CA ASP A 3 10.57 -6.14 18.03
C ASP A 3 11.32 -5.58 16.83
N LYS A 4 10.57 -4.99 15.88
CA LYS A 4 11.19 -4.10 14.91
C LYS A 4 11.82 -2.95 15.68
N PRO A 5 13.06 -2.54 15.35
CA PRO A 5 13.67 -1.38 15.98
C PRO A 5 12.68 -0.22 15.89
N SER A 6 12.56 0.54 16.98
CA SER A 6 11.58 1.58 17.21
C SER A 6 11.50 2.57 16.05
N GLU A 7 10.69 2.23 15.07
CA GLU A 7 10.35 3.14 13.99
C GLU A 7 9.52 4.27 14.62
N ILE A 8 9.98 5.51 14.45
CA ILE A 8 9.26 6.68 14.96
C ILE A 8 7.83 6.64 14.38
N PRO A 9 6.78 6.58 15.22
CA PRO A 9 5.42 6.40 14.74
C PRO A 9 4.80 7.67 14.12
N TYR A 10 5.59 8.74 14.04
CA TYR A 10 5.16 10.02 13.51
C TYR A 10 5.78 10.29 12.15
N LEU A 11 5.04 11.00 11.31
CA LEU A 11 5.51 11.46 10.01
C LEU A 11 4.90 12.84 9.69
N ARG A 12 5.59 13.61 8.86
CA ARG A 12 5.11 14.89 8.36
C ARG A 12 4.72 14.75 6.89
N ILE A 13 3.49 15.12 6.59
CA ILE A 13 2.97 15.21 5.23
C ILE A 13 2.72 16.70 4.93
N GLY A 14 3.53 17.29 4.06
CA GLY A 14 3.52 18.72 3.85
C GLY A 14 3.78 19.47 5.16
N THR A 15 2.79 20.19 5.65
CA THR A 15 2.85 20.96 6.91
C THR A 15 2.20 20.21 8.10
N SER A 16 1.54 19.08 7.87
CA SER A 16 0.77 18.34 8.87
C SER A 16 1.58 17.21 9.48
N ILE A 17 1.53 17.09 10.82
CA ILE A 17 2.05 15.92 11.54
C ILE A 17 0.95 14.88 11.66
N LEU A 18 1.30 13.64 11.35
CA LEU A 18 0.44 12.48 11.51
C LEU A 18 1.11 11.44 12.40
N LYS A 19 0.30 10.72 13.16
CA LYS A 19 0.73 9.59 13.99
C LYS A 19 0.17 8.31 13.43
N ARG A 20 1.04 7.31 13.24
CA ARG A 20 0.65 5.94 12.90
C ARG A 20 0.13 5.26 14.15
N VAL A 21 -1.09 4.77 14.10
CA VAL A 21 -1.77 4.09 15.21
C VAL A 21 -2.44 2.82 14.73
N LEU A 22 -2.61 1.88 15.65
CA LEU A 22 -3.46 0.70 15.44
C LEU A 22 -4.85 1.01 16.01
N LEU A 23 -5.80 1.27 15.11
CA LEU A 23 -7.19 1.53 15.48
C LEU A 23 -7.90 0.21 15.73
N PRO A 24 -8.40 -0.04 16.96
CA PRO A 24 -9.18 -1.24 17.24
C PRO A 24 -10.57 -1.15 16.60
N LEU A 25 -10.98 -2.24 15.96
CA LEU A 25 -12.31 -2.40 15.38
C LEU A 25 -13.24 -3.19 16.29
N SER A 26 -14.54 -3.03 16.10
CA SER A 26 -15.57 -3.73 16.88
C SER A 26 -15.55 -5.26 16.74
N ASN A 27 -14.94 -5.77 15.66
CA ASN A 27 -14.77 -7.21 15.42
C ASN A 27 -13.51 -7.82 16.07
N GLY A 28 -12.78 -7.03 16.89
CA GLY A 28 -11.55 -7.46 17.55
C GLY A 28 -10.30 -7.39 16.69
N GLN A 29 -10.40 -6.93 15.44
CA GLN A 29 -9.26 -6.66 14.56
C GLN A 29 -8.71 -5.26 14.80
N ASN A 30 -7.47 -5.02 14.35
CA ASN A 30 -6.85 -3.70 14.36
C ASN A 30 -6.51 -3.28 12.94
N ILE A 31 -6.72 -2.01 12.63
CA ILE A 31 -6.30 -1.40 11.38
C ILE A 31 -5.21 -0.37 11.66
N GLU A 32 -4.09 -0.47 10.95
CA GLU A 32 -3.08 0.59 10.94
C GLU A 32 -3.63 1.81 10.18
N THR A 33 -3.61 2.97 10.83
CA THR A 33 -4.08 4.21 10.23
C THR A 33 -3.24 5.39 10.69
N LEU A 34 -3.38 6.51 9.97
CA LEU A 34 -2.73 7.78 10.28
C LEU A 34 -3.75 8.74 10.84
N ILE A 35 -3.48 9.29 12.02
CA ILE A 35 -4.32 10.32 12.64
C ILE A 35 -3.56 11.64 12.74
N PRO A 36 -4.25 12.78 12.60
CA PRO A 36 -3.63 14.09 12.83
C PRO A 36 -3.03 14.18 14.25
N TRP A 37 -1.87 14.80 14.34
CA TRP A 37 -1.19 15.01 15.61
C TRP A 37 -0.67 16.45 15.72
N ASN A 38 -0.47 16.93 16.95
CA ASN A 38 -0.04 18.29 17.19
C ASN A 38 1.48 18.36 17.40
N VAL A 39 2.16 19.26 16.69
CA VAL A 39 3.61 19.44 16.79
C VAL A 39 4.06 19.95 18.17
N GLU A 40 3.25 20.80 18.81
CA GLU A 40 3.57 21.31 20.14
C GLU A 40 3.49 20.20 21.20
N THR A 41 2.48 19.33 21.10
CA THR A 41 2.36 18.13 21.95
C THR A 41 3.61 17.24 21.80
N LEU A 42 4.06 17.00 20.58
CA LEU A 42 5.30 16.25 20.31
C LEU A 42 6.53 16.93 20.92
N ARG A 43 6.61 18.26 20.80
CA ARG A 43 7.73 19.03 21.34
C ARG A 43 7.76 18.95 22.87
N GLN A 44 6.59 18.97 23.52
CA GLN A 44 6.46 18.82 24.98
C GLN A 44 6.85 17.42 25.44
N ASP A 45 6.41 16.38 24.70
CA ASP A 45 6.63 14.99 25.07
C ASP A 45 8.08 14.52 24.81
N PHE A 46 8.69 14.95 23.70
CA PHE A 46 9.96 14.38 23.21
C PHE A 46 11.06 15.41 22.93
N GLY A 47 10.77 16.72 22.91
CA GLY A 47 11.71 17.77 22.61
C GLY A 47 11.91 18.06 21.12
N LYS A 48 12.70 19.09 20.81
CA LYS A 48 12.93 19.57 19.44
C LYS A 48 13.71 18.59 18.57
N ASP A 49 14.68 17.89 19.16
CA ASP A 49 15.57 16.97 18.44
C ASP A 49 14.81 15.75 17.90
N TYR A 50 13.77 15.34 18.60
CA TYR A 50 12.90 14.27 18.16
C TYR A 50 12.13 14.65 16.90
N ILE A 51 11.61 15.88 16.84
CA ILE A 51 10.86 16.40 15.68
C ILE A 51 11.75 16.43 14.43
N ALA A 52 13.03 16.75 14.57
CA ALA A 52 13.98 16.77 13.46
C ALA A 52 14.20 15.38 12.83
N LYS A 53 13.96 14.29 13.57
CA LYS A 53 14.11 12.90 13.09
C LYS A 53 12.88 12.33 12.40
N ILE A 54 11.75 13.03 12.43
CA ILE A 54 10.50 12.59 11.81
C ILE A 54 10.66 12.58 10.29
N LEU A 55 10.22 11.51 9.64
CA LEU A 55 10.20 11.40 8.19
C LEU A 55 9.26 12.46 7.59
N LYS A 56 9.68 13.06 6.50
CA LYS A 56 9.00 14.18 5.85
C LYS A 56 8.69 13.82 4.41
N TYR A 57 7.44 14.05 4.02
CA TYR A 57 6.98 13.85 2.65
C TYR A 57 6.21 15.10 2.18
N ASP A 58 6.24 15.37 0.90
CA ASP A 58 5.53 16.52 0.31
C ASP A 58 4.01 16.29 0.26
N GLY A 59 3.59 15.03 0.18
CA GLY A 59 2.20 14.65 0.12
C GLY A 59 2.03 13.14 0.04
N PHE A 60 0.81 12.72 -0.27
CA PHE A 60 0.48 11.33 -0.58
C PHE A 60 0.34 11.13 -2.09
N CYS A 61 0.70 9.94 -2.56
CA CYS A 61 0.35 9.46 -3.89
C CYS A 61 -0.23 8.03 -3.79
N THR A 62 -0.81 7.55 -4.87
CA THR A 62 -1.27 6.16 -5.00
C THR A 62 -0.80 5.63 -6.34
N VAL A 63 0.31 4.94 -6.33
CA VAL A 63 0.95 4.40 -7.53
C VAL A 63 1.05 2.88 -7.38
N PRO A 64 0.10 2.14 -7.99
CA PRO A 64 0.10 0.68 -7.91
C PRO A 64 1.25 0.10 -8.72
N SER A 65 1.93 -0.89 -8.15
CA SER A 65 2.90 -1.72 -8.83
C SER A 65 2.99 -3.08 -8.12
N HIS A 66 3.05 -4.15 -8.89
CA HIS A 66 3.23 -5.51 -8.38
C HIS A 66 4.65 -6.04 -8.60
N THR A 67 5.43 -5.37 -9.44
CA THR A 67 6.78 -5.80 -9.84
C THR A 67 7.88 -4.88 -9.34
N ASP A 68 7.59 -3.60 -9.16
CA ASP A 68 8.54 -2.56 -8.73
C ASP A 68 7.83 -1.56 -7.81
N TYR A 69 7.42 -2.03 -6.65
CA TYR A 69 6.77 -1.18 -5.65
C TYR A 69 7.78 -0.24 -4.99
N GLN A 70 7.46 1.04 -4.96
CA GLN A 70 8.21 2.07 -4.25
C GLN A 70 7.32 2.75 -3.21
N ARG A 71 7.79 2.77 -1.96
CA ARG A 71 7.09 3.42 -0.85
C ARG A 71 7.15 4.94 -0.93
N GLU A 72 8.21 5.47 -1.50
CA GLU A 72 8.41 6.90 -1.73
C GLU A 72 8.69 7.15 -3.21
N ILE A 73 7.97 8.10 -3.79
CA ILE A 73 8.08 8.47 -5.19
C ILE A 73 8.17 10.00 -5.26
N HIS A 74 9.32 10.52 -5.67
CA HIS A 74 9.57 11.97 -5.80
C HIS A 74 9.17 12.80 -4.56
N GLY A 75 9.45 12.27 -3.36
CA GLY A 75 9.10 12.92 -2.10
C GLY A 75 7.66 12.70 -1.63
N PHE A 76 6.85 11.92 -2.36
CA PHE A 76 5.48 11.56 -1.97
C PHE A 76 5.44 10.17 -1.33
N LEU A 77 4.66 10.02 -0.27
CA LEU A 77 4.42 8.72 0.35
C LEU A 77 3.35 7.96 -0.43
N ASN A 78 3.74 6.80 -0.97
CA ASN A 78 2.84 5.94 -1.71
C ASN A 78 1.92 5.16 -0.75
N ARG A 79 0.62 5.42 -0.83
CA ARG A 79 -0.42 4.77 -0.02
C ARG A 79 -0.93 3.46 -0.61
N TYR A 80 -0.48 3.10 -1.81
CA TYR A 80 -0.80 1.81 -2.37
C TYR A 80 -0.17 0.70 -1.51
N GLU A 81 -0.97 -0.27 -1.12
CA GLU A 81 -0.50 -1.45 -0.40
C GLU A 81 -0.27 -2.58 -1.40
N PRO A 82 0.95 -3.06 -1.59
CA PRO A 82 1.24 -4.13 -2.53
C PRO A 82 0.64 -5.46 -2.07
N ILE A 83 0.31 -6.32 -3.03
CA ILE A 83 -0.13 -7.68 -2.74
C ILE A 83 0.97 -8.43 -1.99
N SER A 84 0.63 -9.02 -0.84
CA SER A 84 1.59 -9.73 0.02
C SER A 84 1.98 -11.11 -0.52
N THR A 85 1.17 -11.66 -1.43
CA THR A 85 1.40 -12.98 -2.02
C THR A 85 2.28 -12.87 -3.26
N ALA A 86 3.43 -13.55 -3.25
CA ALA A 86 4.28 -13.65 -4.43
C ALA A 86 3.69 -14.67 -5.42
N PRO A 87 3.72 -14.39 -6.73
CA PRO A 87 3.32 -15.35 -7.74
C PRO A 87 4.28 -16.55 -7.75
N VAL A 88 3.71 -17.74 -7.84
CA VAL A 88 4.43 -19.01 -7.92
C VAL A 88 3.91 -19.77 -9.12
N GLU A 89 4.83 -20.32 -9.90
CA GLU A 89 4.47 -21.20 -11.02
C GLU A 89 3.81 -22.48 -10.48
N GLY A 90 2.72 -22.88 -11.12
CA GLY A 90 1.98 -24.08 -10.72
C GLY A 90 0.74 -24.31 -11.55
N GLU A 91 0.11 -25.47 -11.33
CA GLU A 91 -1.15 -25.82 -11.98
C GLU A 91 -2.33 -25.16 -11.28
N PHE A 92 -3.29 -24.66 -12.04
CA PHE A 92 -4.51 -24.01 -11.54
C PHE A 92 -5.77 -24.44 -12.32
N PRO A 93 -6.11 -25.76 -12.31
CA PRO A 93 -7.16 -26.30 -13.16
C PRO A 93 -8.53 -25.68 -12.92
N HIS A 94 -8.91 -25.43 -11.67
CA HIS A 94 -10.21 -24.84 -11.34
C HIS A 94 -10.34 -23.39 -11.78
N ILE A 95 -9.29 -22.57 -11.61
CA ILE A 95 -9.27 -21.18 -12.06
C ILE A 95 -9.31 -21.15 -13.58
N ARG A 96 -8.55 -22.04 -14.24
CA ARG A 96 -8.56 -22.16 -15.71
C ARG A 96 -9.94 -22.49 -16.26
N GLU A 97 -10.66 -23.41 -15.59
CA GLU A 97 -12.03 -23.78 -15.94
C GLU A 97 -13.01 -22.61 -15.84
N VAL A 98 -12.91 -21.82 -14.74
CA VAL A 98 -13.70 -20.60 -14.55
C VAL A 98 -13.41 -19.57 -15.62
N LEU A 99 -12.15 -19.33 -15.95
CA LEU A 99 -11.77 -18.38 -17.00
C LEU A 99 -12.25 -18.84 -18.40
N ALA A 100 -12.15 -20.12 -18.71
CA ALA A 100 -12.69 -20.68 -19.94
C ALA A 100 -14.22 -20.53 -20.03
N HIS A 101 -14.91 -20.68 -18.91
CA HIS A 101 -16.36 -20.47 -18.83
C HIS A 101 -16.75 -18.99 -19.08
N ILE A 102 -16.00 -18.05 -18.48
CA ILE A 102 -16.27 -16.62 -18.60
C ILE A 102 -15.94 -16.10 -20.00
N PHE A 103 -14.78 -16.43 -20.53
CA PHE A 103 -14.26 -15.88 -21.80
C PHE A 103 -14.59 -16.75 -23.02
N GLY A 104 -14.94 -18.02 -22.84
CA GLY A 104 -15.26 -18.94 -23.93
C GLY A 104 -14.14 -19.03 -24.97
N GLU A 105 -14.45 -18.77 -26.23
CA GLU A 105 -13.48 -18.82 -27.33
C GLU A 105 -12.38 -17.74 -27.23
N GLN A 106 -12.62 -16.70 -26.40
CA GLN A 106 -11.67 -15.58 -26.18
C GLN A 106 -10.83 -15.77 -24.93
N VAL A 107 -10.65 -16.99 -24.44
CA VAL A 107 -9.91 -17.27 -23.20
C VAL A 107 -8.46 -16.77 -23.25
N GLU A 108 -7.79 -16.82 -24.39
CA GLU A 108 -6.42 -16.29 -24.54
C GLU A 108 -6.39 -14.77 -24.36
N LEU A 109 -7.36 -14.05 -24.89
CA LEU A 109 -7.54 -12.62 -24.65
C LEU A 109 -7.78 -12.34 -23.16
N GLY A 110 -8.54 -13.20 -22.49
CA GLY A 110 -8.78 -13.14 -21.06
C GLY A 110 -7.48 -13.26 -20.23
N TYR A 111 -6.61 -14.20 -20.57
CA TYR A 111 -5.30 -14.34 -19.95
C TYR A 111 -4.42 -13.12 -20.16
N ASP A 112 -4.34 -12.61 -21.39
CA ASP A 112 -3.56 -11.41 -21.71
C ASP A 112 -4.07 -10.19 -20.94
N TYR A 113 -5.39 -10.05 -20.83
CA TYR A 113 -6.02 -8.98 -20.07
C TYR A 113 -5.65 -9.02 -18.58
N LEU A 114 -5.74 -10.20 -17.95
CA LEU A 114 -5.36 -10.40 -16.55
C LEU A 114 -3.86 -10.16 -16.33
N GLN A 115 -3.03 -10.58 -17.27
CA GLN A 115 -1.59 -10.34 -17.21
C GLN A 115 -1.28 -8.84 -17.26
N LEU A 116 -1.93 -8.08 -18.10
CA LEU A 116 -1.78 -6.63 -18.19
C LEU A 116 -2.25 -5.93 -16.91
N LEU A 117 -3.34 -6.36 -16.29
CA LEU A 117 -3.79 -5.85 -14.99
C LEU A 117 -2.73 -6.04 -13.90
N TYR A 118 -2.01 -7.16 -13.93
CA TYR A 118 -0.94 -7.42 -12.98
C TYR A 118 0.33 -6.64 -13.29
N LEU A 119 0.81 -6.68 -14.54
CA LEU A 119 2.09 -6.09 -14.93
C LEU A 119 2.03 -4.57 -15.07
N ARG A 120 0.86 -4.02 -15.46
CA ARG A 120 0.65 -2.60 -15.72
C ARG A 120 -0.64 -2.08 -15.07
N PRO A 121 -0.73 -2.13 -13.72
CA PRO A 121 -1.96 -1.77 -13.02
C PRO A 121 -2.36 -0.30 -13.16
N GLN A 122 -1.45 0.57 -13.61
CA GLN A 122 -1.72 1.98 -13.86
C GLN A 122 -2.33 2.24 -15.24
N GLN A 123 -2.24 1.28 -16.15
CA GLN A 123 -2.79 1.41 -17.50
C GLN A 123 -4.29 1.20 -17.48
N ARG A 124 -5.03 2.13 -18.09
CA ARG A 124 -6.47 1.93 -18.33
C ARG A 124 -6.66 0.90 -19.43
N LEU A 125 -7.44 -0.12 -19.13
CA LEU A 125 -7.83 -1.15 -20.10
C LEU A 125 -9.30 -0.98 -20.46
N PRO A 126 -9.73 -1.41 -21.68
CA PRO A 126 -11.13 -1.44 -22.05
C PRO A 126 -11.91 -2.41 -21.14
N ILE A 127 -13.19 -2.17 -21.00
CA ILE A 127 -14.11 -3.10 -20.34
C ILE A 127 -14.37 -4.25 -21.33
N LEU A 128 -14.25 -5.48 -20.85
CA LEU A 128 -14.53 -6.69 -21.58
C LEU A 128 -16.02 -7.10 -21.45
#